data_e6d682f2cd292f2e489f419e9f2725ec
#
_entry.id   e6d682f2cd292f2e489f419e9f2725ec
#
_cell.length_a   1.000
_cell.length_b   1.000
_cell.length_c   1.000
_cell.angle_alpha   90.00
_cell.angle_beta   90.00
_cell.angle_gamma   90.00
#
_symmetry.space_group_name_H-M   'P 1'
#
loop_
_entity.id
_entity.type
_entity.pdbx_description
1 polymer ?
#
loop_
_entity_poly.entity_id
_entity_poly.type
_entity_poly.pdbx_seq_one_letter_code
_entity_poly.pdbx_strand_id
1 'polypeptide(L)'
;MSKLAQECGAINLSQGFPDFPIDEKLSDLVSAAMRNGHNQYAPMPGLPSLRGAIAAKVNGLYGFSYDPDTEITVTAGGTQAIFTALGAIVHPGDEVIIVDPAYDCYSPTVELFGGRPVHVRLGVDMRFDAEAVRRAITPRTRALMINTPHNPAGTILRDADMRRIADMLRGTDIILISDEVYEHLVFDGEKHASAIDYPDLRERAFVIFSFGKVFHTTGWKMGYALAPKELMAEFRKVHQFNVFSANTPMQHALAEYLKDPLNYQTVPGFYEDKRDRFLIGLRTSRFEPLACEGSYFQLADYSRISDEADTEFAKRVTREFGIAAIPVSVFYKDPPKDQRILRFCFAKQDETLDNAIEKLCAI
;
A
#
# COMPACT_ATOMS: atom_id res chain seq x y z
N MET A 1 -17.51 -2.89 -7.35
CA MET A 1 -17.35 -4.37 -7.44
C MET A 1 -17.86 -5.10 -6.19
N SER A 2 -17.51 -4.74 -4.95
CA SER A 2 -17.96 -5.48 -3.74
C SER A 2 -19.48 -5.57 -3.58
N LYS A 3 -20.21 -4.50 -3.84
CA LYS A 3 -21.68 -4.55 -3.83
C LYS A 3 -22.22 -5.55 -4.87
N LEU A 4 -21.70 -5.50 -6.09
CA LEU A 4 -22.07 -6.44 -7.14
C LEU A 4 -21.73 -7.89 -6.77
N ALA A 5 -20.55 -8.12 -6.15
CA ALA A 5 -20.16 -9.45 -5.67
C ALA A 5 -21.18 -9.98 -4.65
N GLN A 6 -21.61 -9.15 -3.70
CA GLN A 6 -22.58 -9.53 -2.70
C GLN A 6 -23.96 -9.82 -3.33
N GLU A 7 -24.41 -8.98 -4.25
CA GLU A 7 -25.70 -9.16 -4.96
C GLU A 7 -25.74 -10.46 -5.80
N CYS A 8 -24.58 -10.88 -6.34
CA CYS A 8 -24.46 -12.08 -7.16
C CYS A 8 -24.02 -13.33 -6.37
N GLY A 9 -23.75 -13.24 -5.07
CA GLY A 9 -23.16 -14.33 -4.30
C GLY A 9 -21.79 -14.77 -4.84
N ALA A 10 -21.03 -13.83 -5.44
CA ALA A 10 -19.75 -14.10 -6.07
C ALA A 10 -18.60 -14.10 -5.04
N ILE A 11 -17.58 -14.92 -5.30
CA ILE A 11 -16.32 -14.89 -4.56
C ILE A 11 -15.65 -13.54 -4.80
N ASN A 12 -15.40 -12.79 -3.70
CA ASN A 12 -14.89 -11.43 -3.81
C ASN A 12 -13.36 -11.37 -3.77
N LEU A 13 -12.73 -11.42 -4.94
CA LEU A 13 -11.30 -11.16 -5.13
C LEU A 13 -11.02 -9.70 -5.53
N SER A 14 -12.04 -8.82 -5.51
CA SER A 14 -11.88 -7.42 -5.86
C SER A 14 -11.27 -6.58 -4.75
N GLN A 15 -11.60 -6.86 -3.50
CA GLN A 15 -11.19 -6.09 -2.33
C GLN A 15 -9.88 -6.57 -1.72
N GLY A 16 -9.00 -5.62 -1.42
CA GLY A 16 -7.71 -5.86 -0.80
C GLY A 16 -7.80 -6.03 0.71
N PHE A 17 -8.55 -7.03 1.18
CA PHE A 17 -8.56 -7.43 2.59
C PHE A 17 -8.59 -8.95 2.74
N PRO A 18 -7.93 -9.48 3.78
CA PRO A 18 -7.95 -10.90 4.12
C PRO A 18 -9.34 -11.40 4.54
N ASP A 19 -9.66 -12.66 4.23
CA ASP A 19 -10.85 -13.39 4.73
C ASP A 19 -10.51 -14.45 5.79
N PHE A 20 -9.27 -14.51 6.22
CA PHE A 20 -8.80 -15.34 7.33
C PHE A 20 -8.71 -14.54 8.63
N PRO A 21 -8.76 -15.22 9.81
CA PRO A 21 -8.74 -14.54 11.10
C PRO A 21 -7.40 -13.84 11.36
N ILE A 22 -7.46 -12.88 12.27
CA ILE A 22 -6.25 -12.26 12.82
C ILE A 22 -5.62 -13.17 13.87
N ASP A 23 -4.37 -12.93 14.21
CA ASP A 23 -3.70 -13.62 15.32
C ASP A 23 -4.46 -13.41 16.65
N GLU A 24 -4.77 -14.52 17.33
CA GLU A 24 -5.48 -14.51 18.62
C GLU A 24 -4.74 -13.70 19.68
N LYS A 25 -3.40 -13.81 19.73
CA LYS A 25 -2.56 -13.05 20.66
C LYS A 25 -2.76 -11.54 20.47
N LEU A 26 -2.84 -11.07 19.21
CA LEU A 26 -3.08 -9.65 18.93
C LEU A 26 -4.49 -9.23 19.37
N SER A 27 -5.49 -10.07 19.10
CA SER A 27 -6.88 -9.84 19.55
C SER A 27 -7.00 -9.76 21.07
N ASP A 28 -6.32 -10.67 21.78
CA ASP A 28 -6.30 -10.71 23.24
C ASP A 28 -5.61 -9.48 23.84
N LEU A 29 -4.51 -9.01 23.23
CA LEU A 29 -3.82 -7.78 23.63
C LEU A 29 -4.74 -6.56 23.54
N VAL A 30 -5.54 -6.44 22.48
CA VAL A 30 -6.52 -5.35 22.35
C VAL A 30 -7.59 -5.45 23.43
N SER A 31 -8.13 -6.65 23.63
CA SER A 31 -9.15 -6.90 24.65
C SER A 31 -8.63 -6.60 26.07
N ALA A 32 -7.38 -6.94 26.34
CA ALA A 32 -6.71 -6.62 27.60
C ALA A 32 -6.52 -5.11 27.77
N ALA A 33 -6.09 -4.41 26.72
CA ALA A 33 -5.91 -2.95 26.75
C ALA A 33 -7.22 -2.23 27.09
N MET A 34 -8.32 -2.63 26.46
CA MET A 34 -9.64 -2.07 26.78
C MET A 34 -10.06 -2.32 28.22
N ARG A 35 -9.91 -3.56 28.72
CA ARG A 35 -10.27 -3.93 30.11
C ARG A 35 -9.39 -3.24 31.15
N ASN A 36 -8.15 -2.97 30.82
CA ASN A 36 -7.18 -2.28 31.71
C ASN A 36 -7.37 -0.76 31.70
N GLY A 37 -8.41 -0.25 31.06
CA GLY A 37 -8.77 1.16 31.10
C GLY A 37 -8.06 2.07 30.09
N HIS A 38 -7.35 1.53 29.10
CA HIS A 38 -6.68 2.30 28.06
C HIS A 38 -7.66 2.78 26.98
N ASN A 39 -8.71 3.52 27.39
CA ASN A 39 -9.82 3.93 26.53
C ASN A 39 -9.91 5.45 26.29
N GLN A 40 -8.99 6.23 26.83
CA GLN A 40 -8.91 7.67 26.63
C GLN A 40 -7.88 8.04 25.55
N TYR A 41 -7.85 9.28 25.13
CA TYR A 41 -6.94 9.74 24.09
C TYR A 41 -5.49 9.44 24.39
N ALA A 42 -4.80 8.81 23.46
CA ALA A 42 -3.34 8.76 23.44
C ALA A 42 -2.77 10.17 23.10
N PRO A 43 -1.49 10.42 23.40
CA PRO A 43 -0.82 11.60 22.87
C PRO A 43 -0.97 11.72 21.34
N MET A 44 -1.08 12.94 20.84
CA MET A 44 -1.31 13.21 19.40
C MET A 44 -0.34 12.46 18.46
N PRO A 45 0.98 12.39 18.70
CA PRO A 45 1.89 11.63 17.85
C PRO A 45 1.77 10.10 18.00
N GLY A 46 0.98 9.62 18.94
CA GLY A 46 0.88 8.23 19.34
C GLY A 46 1.57 7.92 20.67
N LEU A 47 1.26 6.74 21.24
CA LEU A 47 1.85 6.28 22.50
C LEU A 47 3.38 6.20 22.38
N PRO A 48 4.15 6.69 23.40
CA PRO A 48 5.60 6.58 23.40
C PRO A 48 6.08 5.13 23.28
N SER A 49 5.38 4.18 23.91
CA SER A 49 5.71 2.74 23.83
C SER A 49 5.58 2.20 22.40
N LEU A 50 4.54 2.61 21.65
CA LEU A 50 4.38 2.17 20.27
C LEU A 50 5.40 2.85 19.36
N ARG A 51 5.64 4.15 19.52
CA ARG A 51 6.65 4.87 18.73
C ARG A 51 8.06 4.30 18.96
N GLY A 52 8.38 3.94 20.21
CA GLY A 52 9.63 3.25 20.54
C GLY A 52 9.73 1.85 19.92
N ALA A 53 8.64 1.08 19.90
CA ALA A 53 8.59 -0.23 19.24
C ALA A 53 8.74 -0.11 17.71
N ILE A 54 8.14 0.92 17.08
CA ILE A 54 8.33 1.23 15.66
C ILE A 54 9.80 1.58 15.38
N ALA A 55 10.43 2.45 16.19
CA ALA A 55 11.84 2.80 16.03
C ALA A 55 12.76 1.57 16.13
N ALA A 56 12.48 0.68 17.08
CA ALA A 56 13.23 -0.56 17.24
C ALA A 56 13.06 -1.50 16.03
N LYS A 57 11.81 -1.68 15.52
CA LYS A 57 11.52 -2.44 14.31
C LYS A 57 12.29 -1.88 13.11
N VAL A 58 12.23 -0.58 12.89
CA VAL A 58 12.90 0.10 11.77
C VAL A 58 14.41 -0.07 11.86
N ASN A 59 14.99 0.13 13.05
CA ASN A 59 16.42 -0.10 13.26
C ASN A 59 16.83 -1.56 13.00
N GLY A 60 16.01 -2.52 13.42
CA GLY A 60 16.26 -3.94 13.18
C GLY A 60 16.21 -4.35 11.72
N LEU A 61 15.34 -3.72 10.92
CA LEU A 61 15.16 -4.04 9.50
C LEU A 61 16.12 -3.27 8.58
N TYR A 62 16.35 -1.98 8.84
CA TYR A 62 17.04 -1.05 7.93
C TYR A 62 18.34 -0.48 8.50
N GLY A 63 18.70 -0.81 9.76
CA GLY A 63 19.92 -0.29 10.38
C GLY A 63 19.93 1.21 10.64
N PHE A 64 18.77 1.87 10.57
CA PHE A 64 18.62 3.30 10.83
C PHE A 64 17.62 3.56 11.96
N SER A 65 17.94 4.51 12.83
CA SER A 65 17.09 4.87 13.97
C SER A 65 16.47 6.25 13.76
N TYR A 66 15.14 6.28 13.68
CA TYR A 66 14.37 7.52 13.82
C TYR A 66 14.19 7.88 15.29
N ASP A 67 14.21 9.17 15.61
CA ASP A 67 13.83 9.65 16.93
C ASP A 67 12.31 9.45 17.14
N PRO A 68 11.90 8.57 18.10
CA PRO A 68 10.48 8.31 18.31
C PRO A 68 9.68 9.55 18.74
N ASP A 69 10.33 10.57 19.31
CA ASP A 69 9.63 11.76 19.78
C ASP A 69 9.40 12.81 18.68
N THR A 70 10.30 12.91 17.71
CA THR A 70 10.26 13.98 16.71
C THR A 70 10.03 13.50 15.28
N GLU A 71 10.23 12.22 14.97
CA GLU A 71 10.25 11.71 13.59
C GLU A 71 9.23 10.60 13.32
N ILE A 72 8.45 10.17 14.32
CA ILE A 72 7.45 9.10 14.20
C ILE A 72 6.08 9.60 14.62
N THR A 73 5.05 9.35 13.79
CA THR A 73 3.65 9.62 14.16
C THR A 73 2.78 8.42 13.81
N VAL A 74 1.99 7.95 14.78
CA VAL A 74 0.99 6.90 14.61
C VAL A 74 -0.26 7.50 13.98
N THR A 75 -0.81 6.83 12.96
CA THR A 75 -1.89 7.35 12.12
C THR A 75 -3.09 6.42 12.06
N ALA A 76 -4.24 6.94 11.64
CA ALA A 76 -5.45 6.16 11.36
C ALA A 76 -5.33 5.41 10.02
N GLY A 77 -4.26 4.62 9.87
CA GLY A 77 -3.90 3.87 8.67
C GLY A 77 -3.15 4.69 7.62
N GLY A 78 -2.64 3.99 6.59
CA GLY A 78 -1.80 4.60 5.54
C GLY A 78 -2.52 5.70 4.75
N THR A 79 -3.80 5.54 4.41
CA THR A 79 -4.58 6.56 3.67
C THR A 79 -4.61 7.90 4.40
N GLN A 80 -4.83 7.89 5.75
CA GLN A 80 -4.82 9.11 6.53
C GLN A 80 -3.39 9.69 6.62
N ALA A 81 -2.37 8.85 6.71
CA ALA A 81 -0.98 9.30 6.69
C ALA A 81 -0.65 10.03 5.37
N ILE A 82 -1.04 9.46 4.22
CA ILE A 82 -0.87 10.07 2.89
C ILE A 82 -1.61 11.40 2.80
N PHE A 83 -2.88 11.44 3.23
CA PHE A 83 -3.69 12.65 3.27
C PHE A 83 -2.99 13.75 4.08
N THR A 84 -2.48 13.39 5.25
CA THR A 84 -1.79 14.34 6.16
C THR A 84 -0.47 14.82 5.58
N ALA A 85 0.33 13.92 4.97
CA ALA A 85 1.60 14.27 4.34
C ALA A 85 1.38 15.26 3.17
N LEU A 86 0.40 14.98 2.30
CA LEU A 86 0.04 15.90 1.21
C LEU A 86 -0.46 17.24 1.74
N GLY A 87 -1.34 17.24 2.76
CA GLY A 87 -1.84 18.46 3.39
C GLY A 87 -0.77 19.30 4.09
N ALA A 88 0.34 18.67 4.47
CA ALA A 88 1.46 19.37 5.10
C ALA A 88 2.38 20.10 4.11
N ILE A 89 2.38 19.70 2.82
CA ILE A 89 3.37 20.17 1.86
C ILE A 89 2.81 20.79 0.59
N VAL A 90 1.58 20.44 0.20
CA VAL A 90 0.98 20.88 -1.07
C VAL A 90 0.30 22.23 -0.88
N HIS A 91 0.61 23.17 -1.77
CA HIS A 91 -0.03 24.48 -1.86
C HIS A 91 -0.73 24.64 -3.23
N PRO A 92 -1.67 25.59 -3.35
CA PRO A 92 -2.33 25.85 -4.62
C PRO A 92 -1.34 26.13 -5.75
N GLY A 93 -1.45 25.33 -6.83
CA GLY A 93 -0.58 25.42 -8.00
C GLY A 93 0.66 24.54 -8.00
N ASP A 94 0.98 23.89 -6.87
CA ASP A 94 2.04 22.88 -6.80
C ASP A 94 1.70 21.66 -7.65
N GLU A 95 2.72 21.02 -8.20
CA GLU A 95 2.60 19.79 -8.96
C GLU A 95 3.07 18.60 -8.11
N VAL A 96 2.29 17.52 -8.13
CA VAL A 96 2.65 16.26 -7.50
C VAL A 96 2.69 15.17 -8.56
N ILE A 97 3.87 14.58 -8.77
CA ILE A 97 4.03 13.46 -9.71
C ILE A 97 3.48 12.20 -9.05
N ILE A 98 2.57 11.52 -9.77
CA ILE A 98 1.93 10.27 -9.39
C ILE A 98 2.21 9.24 -10.47
N VAL A 99 2.63 8.04 -10.06
CA VAL A 99 2.93 6.95 -11.01
C VAL A 99 1.68 6.09 -11.19
N ASP A 100 1.13 6.08 -12.41
CA ASP A 100 -0.05 5.29 -12.80
C ASP A 100 0.34 3.87 -13.30
N PRO A 101 -0.49 2.85 -12.98
CA PRO A 101 -1.75 2.89 -12.24
C PRO A 101 -1.53 3.20 -10.77
N ALA A 102 -2.35 4.04 -10.16
CA ALA A 102 -2.12 4.56 -8.82
C ALA A 102 -3.26 4.23 -7.85
N TYR A 103 -2.93 4.12 -6.56
CA TYR A 103 -3.96 4.00 -5.52
C TYR A 103 -4.88 5.22 -5.54
N ASP A 104 -6.17 4.97 -5.45
CA ASP A 104 -7.27 5.90 -5.76
C ASP A 104 -7.32 7.16 -4.89
N CYS A 105 -6.69 7.17 -3.72
CA CYS A 105 -6.68 8.35 -2.86
C CYS A 105 -5.64 9.42 -3.25
N TYR A 106 -4.63 9.12 -4.08
CA TYR A 106 -3.52 10.05 -4.33
C TYR A 106 -3.98 11.31 -5.06
N SER A 107 -4.51 11.17 -6.28
CA SER A 107 -4.96 12.31 -7.09
C SER A 107 -6.03 13.17 -6.41
N PRO A 108 -7.13 12.61 -5.89
CA PRO A 108 -8.16 13.42 -5.23
C PRO A 108 -7.62 14.19 -4.03
N THR A 109 -6.64 13.63 -3.31
CA THR A 109 -6.03 14.32 -2.16
C THR A 109 -5.18 15.50 -2.61
N VAL A 110 -4.38 15.35 -3.68
CA VAL A 110 -3.61 16.46 -4.26
C VAL A 110 -4.54 17.58 -4.72
N GLU A 111 -5.60 17.25 -5.45
CA GLU A 111 -6.60 18.21 -5.94
C GLU A 111 -7.32 18.92 -4.79
N LEU A 112 -7.64 18.22 -3.70
CA LEU A 112 -8.29 18.78 -2.52
C LEU A 112 -7.46 19.90 -1.87
N PHE A 113 -6.14 19.77 -1.88
CA PHE A 113 -5.23 20.79 -1.37
C PHE A 113 -4.85 21.86 -2.40
N GLY A 114 -5.51 21.87 -3.57
CA GLY A 114 -5.29 22.85 -4.63
C GLY A 114 -4.04 22.58 -5.48
N GLY A 115 -3.39 21.43 -5.30
CA GLY A 115 -2.30 20.96 -6.14
C GLY A 115 -2.79 20.38 -7.46
N ARG A 116 -1.86 20.17 -8.38
CA ARG A 116 -2.10 19.55 -9.69
C ARG A 116 -1.41 18.18 -9.74
N PRO A 117 -2.15 17.06 -9.83
CA PRO A 117 -1.54 15.76 -10.07
C PRO A 117 -0.96 15.69 -11.47
N VAL A 118 0.28 15.22 -11.59
CA VAL A 118 1.00 14.98 -12.84
C VAL A 118 1.20 13.48 -12.98
N HIS A 119 0.41 12.86 -13.85
CA HIS A 119 0.40 11.41 -14.00
C HIS A 119 1.50 10.93 -14.95
N VAL A 120 2.30 9.97 -14.49
CA VAL A 120 3.33 9.28 -15.27
C VAL A 120 3.03 7.79 -15.24
N ARG A 121 2.91 7.16 -16.41
CA ARG A 121 2.62 5.72 -16.47
C ARG A 121 3.87 4.90 -16.13
N LEU A 122 3.64 3.76 -15.46
CA LEU A 122 4.65 2.70 -15.43
C LEU A 122 5.04 2.30 -16.85
N GLY A 123 6.26 1.86 -17.03
CA GLY A 123 6.77 1.37 -18.30
C GLY A 123 6.30 -0.05 -18.63
N VAL A 124 7.05 -0.69 -19.52
CA VAL A 124 6.81 -2.09 -19.93
C VAL A 124 6.82 -2.99 -18.70
N ASP A 125 5.97 -4.01 -18.69
CA ASP A 125 5.83 -4.99 -17.61
C ASP A 125 5.51 -4.36 -16.24
N MET A 126 4.82 -3.23 -16.24
CA MET A 126 4.48 -2.49 -15.02
C MET A 126 5.70 -2.08 -14.19
N ARG A 127 6.83 -1.80 -14.85
CA ARG A 127 8.06 -1.35 -14.20
C ARG A 127 8.15 0.16 -14.09
N PHE A 128 8.86 0.63 -13.08
CA PHE A 128 9.13 2.05 -12.89
C PHE A 128 9.97 2.62 -14.04
N ASP A 129 9.49 3.70 -14.68
CA ASP A 129 10.20 4.42 -15.74
C ASP A 129 10.78 5.73 -15.18
N ALA A 130 12.03 5.66 -14.72
CA ALA A 130 12.74 6.82 -14.17
C ALA A 130 12.87 7.97 -15.17
N GLU A 131 13.02 7.68 -16.47
CA GLU A 131 13.16 8.73 -17.49
C GLU A 131 11.82 9.43 -17.78
N ALA A 132 10.72 8.70 -17.74
CA ALA A 132 9.40 9.31 -17.85
C ALA A 132 9.11 10.22 -16.66
N VAL A 133 9.44 9.78 -15.43
CA VAL A 133 9.32 10.60 -14.23
C VAL A 133 10.21 11.84 -14.31
N ARG A 134 11.47 11.69 -14.72
CA ARG A 134 12.42 12.81 -14.90
C ARG A 134 11.89 13.87 -15.86
N ARG A 135 11.30 13.47 -16.99
CA ARG A 135 10.70 14.40 -17.97
C ARG A 135 9.48 15.14 -17.44
N ALA A 136 8.81 14.60 -16.44
CA ALA A 136 7.63 15.22 -15.82
C ALA A 136 7.99 16.26 -14.74
N ILE A 137 9.24 16.33 -14.30
CA ILE A 137 9.70 17.31 -13.31
C ILE A 137 9.70 18.70 -13.92
N THR A 138 9.09 19.64 -13.22
CA THR A 138 9.06 21.08 -13.54
C THR A 138 9.48 21.91 -12.33
N PRO A 139 9.70 23.22 -12.48
CA PRO A 139 9.93 24.11 -11.32
C PRO A 139 8.77 24.18 -10.32
N ARG A 140 7.59 23.66 -10.66
CA ARG A 140 6.43 23.58 -9.76
C ARG A 140 6.30 22.22 -9.09
N THR A 141 7.14 21.26 -9.44
CA THR A 141 7.08 19.92 -8.83
C THR A 141 7.42 20.01 -7.35
N ARG A 142 6.43 19.78 -6.50
CA ARG A 142 6.53 19.80 -5.04
C ARG A 142 6.87 18.44 -4.46
N ALA A 143 6.27 17.38 -5.02
CA ALA A 143 6.48 16.02 -4.53
C ALA A 143 6.45 14.98 -5.65
N LEU A 144 7.14 13.87 -5.39
CA LEU A 144 7.02 12.60 -6.11
C LEU A 144 6.39 11.59 -5.17
N MET A 145 5.35 10.89 -5.64
CA MET A 145 4.74 9.77 -4.93
C MET A 145 5.16 8.45 -5.57
N ILE A 146 5.64 7.54 -4.75
CA ILE A 146 5.94 6.15 -5.13
C ILE A 146 5.19 5.19 -4.21
N ASN A 147 4.92 3.98 -4.71
CA ASN A 147 4.34 2.89 -3.93
C ASN A 147 5.13 1.60 -4.18
N THR A 148 5.67 0.99 -3.13
CA THR A 148 6.43 -0.24 -3.23
C THR A 148 6.30 -1.09 -1.95
N PRO A 149 5.94 -2.36 -2.05
CA PRO A 149 5.37 -3.08 -3.21
C PRO A 149 4.13 -2.41 -3.77
N HIS A 150 3.95 -2.50 -5.10
CA HIS A 150 3.01 -1.65 -5.83
C HIS A 150 1.57 -2.20 -5.86
N ASN A 151 0.61 -1.37 -5.51
CA ASN A 151 -0.81 -1.62 -5.74
C ASN A 151 -1.30 -0.69 -6.88
N PRO A 152 -1.80 -1.22 -8.02
CA PRO A 152 -2.26 -2.60 -8.24
C PRO A 152 -1.26 -3.56 -8.89
N ALA A 153 -0.09 -3.12 -9.33
CA ALA A 153 0.76 -3.84 -10.27
C ALA A 153 1.39 -5.13 -9.71
N GLY A 154 1.60 -5.23 -8.37
CA GLY A 154 2.31 -6.35 -7.77
C GLY A 154 3.82 -6.34 -8.00
N THR A 155 4.36 -5.32 -8.65
CA THR A 155 5.80 -5.14 -8.86
C THR A 155 6.45 -4.44 -7.67
N ILE A 156 7.76 -4.51 -7.57
CA ILE A 156 8.56 -3.82 -6.55
C ILE A 156 9.54 -2.84 -7.20
N LEU A 157 9.87 -1.78 -6.47
CA LEU A 157 11.05 -0.98 -6.76
C LEU A 157 12.28 -1.72 -6.23
N ARG A 158 13.34 -1.76 -7.02
CA ARG A 158 14.62 -2.37 -6.65
C ARG A 158 15.65 -1.31 -6.25
N ASP A 159 16.76 -1.76 -5.70
CA ASP A 159 17.89 -0.87 -5.35
C ASP A 159 18.26 0.08 -6.50
N ALA A 160 18.33 -0.43 -7.73
CA ALA A 160 18.65 0.40 -8.90
C ALA A 160 17.61 1.50 -9.16
N ASP A 161 16.32 1.24 -8.90
CA ASP A 161 15.25 2.22 -9.09
C ASP A 161 15.31 3.29 -8.00
N MET A 162 15.52 2.88 -6.75
CA MET A 162 15.65 3.81 -5.62
C MET A 162 16.87 4.72 -5.78
N ARG A 163 18.00 4.19 -6.26
CA ARG A 163 19.18 5.02 -6.60
C ARG A 163 18.90 6.01 -7.72
N ARG A 164 18.18 5.60 -8.77
CA ARG A 164 17.75 6.54 -9.85
C ARG A 164 16.83 7.63 -9.32
N ILE A 165 15.92 7.30 -8.41
CA ILE A 165 15.06 8.30 -7.74
C ILE A 165 15.93 9.24 -6.91
N ALA A 166 16.88 8.75 -6.11
CA ALA A 166 17.78 9.57 -5.32
C ALA A 166 18.59 10.53 -6.20
N ASP A 167 19.18 10.01 -7.30
CA ASP A 167 19.93 10.84 -8.26
C ASP A 167 19.05 11.90 -8.93
N MET A 168 17.79 11.56 -9.23
CA MET A 168 16.84 12.47 -9.86
C MET A 168 16.44 13.62 -8.94
N LEU A 169 16.29 13.35 -7.64
CA LEU A 169 15.86 14.33 -6.65
C LEU A 169 17.03 15.14 -6.05
N ARG A 170 18.28 14.75 -6.30
CA ARG A 170 19.46 15.44 -5.79
C ARG A 170 19.53 16.88 -6.30
N GLY A 171 19.75 17.83 -5.38
CA GLY A 171 19.80 19.25 -5.70
C GLY A 171 18.46 19.91 -5.96
N THR A 172 17.34 19.22 -5.68
CA THR A 172 15.98 19.77 -5.74
C THR A 172 15.37 19.84 -4.35
N ASP A 173 14.27 20.60 -4.23
CA ASP A 173 13.44 20.68 -3.01
C ASP A 173 12.23 19.74 -3.09
N ILE A 174 12.22 18.80 -4.03
CA ILE A 174 11.13 17.84 -4.21
C ILE A 174 11.10 16.87 -3.03
N ILE A 175 9.94 16.75 -2.41
CA ILE A 175 9.69 15.83 -1.29
C ILE A 175 9.26 14.48 -1.86
N LEU A 176 9.74 13.40 -1.26
CA LEU A 176 9.31 12.05 -1.58
C LEU A 176 8.16 11.64 -0.64
N ILE A 177 7.07 11.10 -1.19
CA ILE A 177 6.07 10.35 -0.42
C ILE A 177 6.20 8.90 -0.86
N SER A 178 6.76 8.07 0.03
CA SER A 178 6.95 6.63 -0.20
C SER A 178 5.87 5.86 0.54
N ASP A 179 4.89 5.35 -0.22
CA ASP A 179 3.86 4.46 0.32
C ASP A 179 4.40 3.03 0.34
N GLU A 180 4.81 2.58 1.53
CA GLU A 180 5.42 1.28 1.80
C GLU A 180 4.52 0.38 2.66
N VAL A 181 3.20 0.54 2.54
CA VAL A 181 2.22 -0.20 3.35
C VAL A 181 2.30 -1.72 3.18
N TYR A 182 2.96 -2.21 2.12
CA TYR A 182 3.20 -3.61 1.82
C TYR A 182 4.64 -4.06 2.09
N GLU A 183 5.42 -3.35 2.91
CA GLU A 183 6.85 -3.59 3.16
C GLU A 183 7.25 -5.06 3.42
N HIS A 184 6.37 -5.82 4.09
CA HIS A 184 6.59 -7.24 4.41
C HIS A 184 6.02 -8.22 3.36
N LEU A 185 5.46 -7.74 2.27
CA LEU A 185 4.89 -8.55 1.21
C LEU A 185 5.78 -8.46 -0.03
N VAL A 186 6.97 -9.03 0.07
CA VAL A 186 7.97 -9.16 -1.00
C VAL A 186 8.35 -10.64 -1.10
N PHE A 187 8.45 -11.18 -2.30
CA PHE A 187 8.53 -12.61 -2.59
C PHE A 187 9.81 -12.99 -3.32
N ASP A 188 10.01 -14.30 -3.54
CA ASP A 188 11.09 -14.88 -4.33
C ASP A 188 12.50 -14.52 -3.80
N GLY A 189 12.62 -14.32 -2.48
CA GLY A 189 13.90 -13.96 -1.84
C GLY A 189 14.39 -12.54 -2.13
N GLU A 190 13.58 -11.72 -2.80
CA GLU A 190 13.87 -10.30 -3.02
C GLU A 190 13.77 -9.52 -1.70
N LYS A 191 14.49 -8.41 -1.61
CA LYS A 191 14.43 -7.51 -0.46
C LYS A 191 13.56 -6.31 -0.77
N HIS A 192 12.78 -5.88 0.21
CA HIS A 192 12.12 -4.59 0.15
C HIS A 192 13.16 -3.45 0.11
N ALA A 193 13.13 -2.64 -0.93
CA ALA A 193 13.96 -1.44 -1.05
C ALA A 193 13.19 -0.25 -0.47
N SER A 194 13.40 0.04 0.80
CA SER A 194 12.76 1.17 1.48
C SER A 194 13.49 2.49 1.20
N ALA A 195 12.77 3.60 1.14
CA ALA A 195 13.38 4.94 1.10
C ALA A 195 14.28 5.20 2.32
N ILE A 196 14.11 4.45 3.40
CA ILE A 196 14.93 4.52 4.62
C ILE A 196 16.39 4.15 4.35
N ASP A 197 16.65 3.19 3.45
CA ASP A 197 18.00 2.70 3.13
C ASP A 197 18.86 3.73 2.38
N TYR A 198 18.24 4.77 1.83
CA TYR A 198 18.91 5.78 0.99
C TYR A 198 18.93 7.13 1.70
N PRO A 199 20.09 7.59 2.22
CA PRO A 199 20.19 8.87 2.94
C PRO A 199 19.59 10.05 2.18
N ASP A 200 19.90 10.19 0.88
CA ASP A 200 19.40 11.27 0.02
C ASP A 200 17.85 11.29 -0.10
N LEU A 201 17.19 10.12 0.03
CA LEU A 201 15.73 9.99 0.05
C LEU A 201 15.17 10.18 1.45
N ARG A 202 15.75 9.50 2.43
CA ARG A 202 15.29 9.53 3.82
C ARG A 202 15.20 10.95 4.39
N GLU A 203 16.17 11.82 4.04
CA GLU A 203 16.22 13.19 4.51
C GLU A 203 15.14 14.12 3.92
N ARG A 204 14.35 13.62 2.98
CA ARG A 204 13.26 14.37 2.31
C ARG A 204 11.98 13.56 2.13
N ALA A 205 11.84 12.42 2.83
CA ALA A 205 10.72 11.52 2.62
C ALA A 205 9.73 11.52 3.78
N PHE A 206 8.44 11.41 3.43
CA PHE A 206 7.47 10.73 4.26
C PHE A 206 7.44 9.26 3.85
N VAL A 207 7.80 8.36 4.77
CA VAL A 207 7.71 6.91 4.55
C VAL A 207 6.52 6.39 5.34
N ILE A 208 5.58 5.75 4.66
CA ILE A 208 4.25 5.44 5.20
C ILE A 208 4.03 3.94 5.25
N PHE A 209 3.58 3.46 6.41
CA PHE A 209 3.37 2.05 6.70
C PHE A 209 1.98 1.77 7.24
N SER A 210 1.54 0.51 7.14
CA SER A 210 0.23 0.08 7.60
C SER A 210 0.30 -1.23 8.39
N PHE A 211 -0.08 -1.20 9.66
CA PHE A 211 -0.27 -2.40 10.45
C PHE A 211 -1.40 -3.30 9.92
N GLY A 212 -2.41 -2.67 9.31
CA GLY A 212 -3.54 -3.39 8.74
C GLY A 212 -3.17 -4.33 7.60
N LYS A 213 -2.09 -4.05 6.87
CA LYS A 213 -1.60 -4.89 5.76
C LYS A 213 -0.74 -6.04 6.28
N VAL A 214 0.08 -5.77 7.28
CA VAL A 214 0.99 -6.75 7.88
C VAL A 214 0.25 -7.73 8.78
N PHE A 215 -0.67 -7.23 9.63
CA PHE A 215 -1.33 -8.04 10.68
C PHE A 215 -2.77 -8.39 10.35
N HIS A 216 -3.18 -8.35 9.10
CA HIS A 216 -4.52 -8.73 8.62
C HIS A 216 -5.67 -7.96 9.27
N THR A 217 -5.39 -6.72 9.70
CA THR A 217 -6.31 -5.87 10.48
C THR A 217 -6.71 -4.61 9.71
N THR A 218 -7.03 -4.75 8.42
CA THR A 218 -7.32 -3.60 7.54
C THR A 218 -8.45 -2.70 8.05
N GLY A 219 -9.43 -3.28 8.76
CA GLY A 219 -10.54 -2.57 9.38
C GLY A 219 -10.17 -1.77 10.64
N TRP A 220 -9.03 -2.05 11.27
CA TRP A 220 -8.60 -1.34 12.48
C TRP A 220 -8.06 0.06 12.16
N LYS A 221 -7.69 0.28 10.94
CA LYS A 221 -7.19 1.60 10.48
C LYS A 221 -6.00 2.09 11.30
N MET A 222 -4.97 1.24 11.46
CA MET A 222 -3.74 1.59 12.17
C MET A 222 -2.55 1.59 11.21
N GLY A 223 -1.75 2.65 11.30
CA GLY A 223 -0.52 2.83 10.52
C GLY A 223 0.42 3.83 11.18
N TYR A 224 1.48 4.19 10.50
CA TYR A 224 2.42 5.20 10.96
C TYR A 224 3.14 5.86 9.80
N ALA A 225 3.63 7.07 10.05
CA ALA A 225 4.50 7.82 9.16
C ALA A 225 5.85 8.09 9.83
N LEU A 226 6.91 7.98 9.05
CA LEU A 226 8.27 8.36 9.39
C LEU A 226 8.69 9.53 8.51
N ALA A 227 9.34 10.52 9.06
CA ALA A 227 9.93 11.62 8.29
C ALA A 227 10.99 12.35 9.13
N PRO A 228 11.90 13.10 8.50
CA PRO A 228 12.77 14.03 9.21
C PRO A 228 11.97 14.99 10.08
N LYS A 229 12.57 15.42 11.19
CA LYS A 229 11.96 16.25 12.22
C LYS A 229 11.19 17.46 11.65
N GLU A 230 11.75 18.15 10.68
CA GLU A 230 11.16 19.35 10.07
C GLU A 230 9.88 19.01 9.30
N LEU A 231 9.89 17.97 8.49
CA LEU A 231 8.71 17.48 7.77
C LEU A 231 7.67 16.92 8.74
N MET A 232 8.11 16.19 9.76
CA MET A 232 7.21 15.63 10.76
C MET A 232 6.53 16.72 11.59
N ALA A 233 7.20 17.85 11.84
CA ALA A 233 6.58 18.98 12.52
C ALA A 233 5.41 19.56 11.71
N GLU A 234 5.56 19.72 10.39
CA GLU A 234 4.47 20.17 9.51
C GLU A 234 3.34 19.11 9.40
N PHE A 235 3.70 17.84 9.28
CA PHE A 235 2.75 16.73 9.30
C PHE A 235 1.87 16.78 10.55
N ARG A 236 2.45 16.99 11.72
CA ARG A 236 1.72 16.99 12.99
C ARG A 236 0.77 18.19 13.14
N LYS A 237 1.04 19.33 12.51
CA LYS A 237 0.08 20.45 12.46
C LYS A 237 -1.22 20.06 11.77
N VAL A 238 -1.15 19.30 10.67
CA VAL A 238 -2.33 18.79 9.97
C VAL A 238 -2.97 17.65 10.75
N HIS A 239 -2.15 16.70 11.24
CA HIS A 239 -2.62 15.52 11.97
C HIS A 239 -3.45 15.89 13.20
N GLN A 240 -3.06 16.95 13.92
CA GLN A 240 -3.76 17.42 15.11
C GLN A 240 -5.23 17.76 14.83
N PHE A 241 -5.55 18.24 13.63
CA PHE A 241 -6.90 18.72 13.31
C PHE A 241 -7.71 17.77 12.44
N ASN A 242 -7.07 16.78 11.79
CA ASN A 242 -7.82 15.81 10.98
C ASN A 242 -8.14 14.50 11.73
N VAL A 243 -7.29 14.07 12.66
CA VAL A 243 -7.48 12.85 13.47
C VAL A 243 -7.25 13.10 14.95
N PHE A 244 -6.28 13.96 15.30
CA PHE A 244 -5.78 14.22 16.65
C PHE A 244 -5.06 13.00 17.23
N SER A 245 -5.76 11.91 17.53
CA SER A 245 -5.21 10.72 18.18
C SER A 245 -5.78 9.45 17.55
N ALA A 246 -4.91 8.52 17.18
CA ALA A 246 -5.32 7.19 16.71
C ALA A 246 -5.82 6.32 17.88
N ASN A 247 -6.50 5.22 17.56
CA ASN A 247 -7.15 4.33 18.51
C ASN A 247 -6.20 3.82 19.62
N THR A 248 -6.45 4.22 20.86
CA THR A 248 -5.55 3.97 22.00
C THR A 248 -5.41 2.48 22.36
N PRO A 249 -6.49 1.67 22.53
CA PRO A 249 -6.37 0.24 22.79
C PRO A 249 -5.53 -0.49 21.75
N MET A 250 -5.71 -0.16 20.47
CA MET A 250 -4.93 -0.74 19.38
C MET A 250 -3.44 -0.38 19.48
N GLN A 251 -3.13 0.85 19.88
CA GLN A 251 -1.74 1.28 20.06
C GLN A 251 -1.04 0.51 21.17
N HIS A 252 -1.72 0.25 22.31
CA HIS A 252 -1.16 -0.57 23.38
C HIS A 252 -0.89 -2.00 22.94
N ALA A 253 -1.85 -2.60 22.24
CA ALA A 253 -1.70 -3.96 21.72
C ALA A 253 -0.54 -4.07 20.71
N LEU A 254 -0.46 -3.14 19.75
CA LEU A 254 0.59 -3.13 18.74
C LEU A 254 1.98 -2.88 19.34
N ALA A 255 2.07 -2.05 20.41
CA ALA A 255 3.34 -1.84 21.11
C ALA A 255 3.91 -3.12 21.72
N GLU A 256 3.05 -3.97 22.29
CA GLU A 256 3.43 -5.27 22.82
C GLU A 256 3.70 -6.29 21.71
N TYR A 257 2.86 -6.31 20.69
CA TYR A 257 2.93 -7.27 19.58
C TYR A 257 4.19 -7.11 18.73
N LEU A 258 4.65 -5.88 18.51
CA LEU A 258 5.88 -5.57 17.77
C LEU A 258 7.17 -5.98 18.47
N LYS A 259 7.14 -6.29 19.79
CA LYS A 259 8.33 -6.74 20.51
C LYS A 259 8.87 -8.07 20.01
N ASP A 260 8.02 -8.89 19.41
CA ASP A 260 8.41 -10.15 18.81
C ASP A 260 8.54 -10.00 17.29
N PRO A 261 9.77 -9.99 16.75
CA PRO A 261 10.00 -9.83 15.31
C PRO A 261 9.36 -10.93 14.46
N LEU A 262 9.13 -12.12 14.99
CA LEU A 262 8.51 -13.23 14.27
C LEU A 262 7.09 -12.86 13.80
N ASN A 263 6.40 -11.98 14.53
CA ASN A 263 5.05 -11.54 14.18
C ASN A 263 4.97 -10.81 12.82
N TYR A 264 6.09 -10.27 12.32
CA TYR A 264 6.12 -9.63 10.99
C TYR A 264 7.13 -10.26 10.03
N GLN A 265 8.14 -10.97 10.52
CA GLN A 265 9.16 -11.60 9.65
C GLN A 265 8.65 -12.89 8.98
N THR A 266 7.60 -13.52 9.49
CA THR A 266 6.98 -14.71 8.86
C THR A 266 5.95 -14.35 7.79
N VAL A 267 5.52 -13.10 7.72
CA VAL A 267 4.49 -12.62 6.80
C VAL A 267 4.84 -12.81 5.31
N PRO A 268 6.09 -12.57 4.85
CA PRO A 268 6.46 -12.81 3.45
C PRO A 268 6.15 -14.23 3.00
N GLY A 269 6.66 -15.25 3.70
CA GLY A 269 6.45 -16.66 3.35
C GLY A 269 4.97 -17.04 3.34
N PHE A 270 4.19 -16.56 4.32
CA PHE A 270 2.75 -16.81 4.37
C PHE A 270 2.02 -16.31 3.12
N TYR A 271 2.34 -15.12 2.63
CA TYR A 271 1.70 -14.58 1.43
C TYR A 271 2.29 -15.12 0.14
N GLU A 272 3.57 -15.49 0.13
CA GLU A 272 4.21 -16.16 -1.00
C GLU A 272 3.54 -17.50 -1.31
N ASP A 273 3.26 -18.32 -0.29
CA ASP A 273 2.51 -19.58 -0.43
C ASP A 273 1.13 -19.33 -1.06
N LYS A 274 0.42 -18.30 -0.65
CA LYS A 274 -0.90 -17.94 -1.22
C LYS A 274 -0.79 -17.44 -2.65
N ARG A 275 0.21 -16.60 -2.95
CA ARG A 275 0.52 -16.14 -4.30
C ARG A 275 0.79 -17.31 -5.22
N ASP A 276 1.67 -18.22 -4.81
CA ASP A 276 2.06 -19.39 -5.61
C ASP A 276 0.90 -20.31 -5.88
N ARG A 277 0.08 -20.61 -4.85
CA ARG A 277 -1.15 -21.39 -5.01
C ARG A 277 -2.07 -20.79 -6.05
N PHE A 278 -2.37 -19.49 -5.92
CA PHE A 278 -3.25 -18.79 -6.85
C PHE A 278 -2.65 -18.70 -8.26
N LEU A 279 -1.35 -18.41 -8.38
CA LEU A 279 -0.63 -18.30 -9.64
C LEU A 279 -0.57 -19.63 -10.41
N ILE A 280 -0.27 -20.75 -9.72
CA ILE A 280 -0.27 -22.09 -10.32
C ILE A 280 -1.64 -22.40 -10.91
N GLY A 281 -2.71 -22.16 -10.15
CA GLY A 281 -4.06 -22.39 -10.64
C GLY A 281 -4.43 -21.45 -11.80
N LEU A 282 -4.12 -20.16 -11.69
CA LEU A 282 -4.44 -19.18 -12.72
C LEU A 282 -3.75 -19.50 -14.07
N ARG A 283 -2.52 -20.07 -14.05
CA ARG A 283 -1.80 -20.53 -15.25
C ARG A 283 -2.48 -21.68 -15.98
N THR A 284 -3.39 -22.41 -15.34
CA THR A 284 -4.17 -23.47 -15.98
C THR A 284 -5.43 -22.93 -16.67
N SER A 285 -5.78 -21.68 -16.43
CA SER A 285 -6.89 -20.97 -17.08
C SER A 285 -6.46 -20.31 -18.40
N ARG A 286 -7.38 -19.59 -19.03
CA ARG A 286 -7.09 -18.78 -20.23
C ARG A 286 -6.56 -17.39 -19.91
N PHE A 287 -6.52 -17.01 -18.63
CA PHE A 287 -5.88 -15.78 -18.19
C PHE A 287 -4.37 -15.88 -18.28
N GLU A 288 -3.71 -14.79 -18.64
CA GLU A 288 -2.26 -14.68 -18.66
C GLU A 288 -1.78 -13.84 -17.46
N PRO A 289 -1.24 -14.47 -16.39
CA PRO A 289 -0.82 -13.73 -15.21
C PRO A 289 0.43 -12.90 -15.49
N LEU A 290 0.43 -11.65 -15.01
CA LEU A 290 1.60 -10.78 -15.01
C LEU A 290 2.50 -11.11 -13.80
N ALA A 291 3.72 -10.57 -13.79
CA ALA A 291 4.63 -10.71 -12.65
C ALA A 291 4.00 -10.18 -11.36
N CYS A 292 4.15 -10.96 -10.27
CA CYS A 292 3.73 -10.56 -8.93
C CYS A 292 4.89 -10.82 -7.96
N GLU A 293 5.62 -9.77 -7.65
CA GLU A 293 6.84 -9.80 -6.83
C GLU A 293 6.57 -9.31 -5.40
N GLY A 294 5.42 -8.70 -5.19
CA GLY A 294 5.01 -8.18 -3.89
C GLY A 294 3.55 -7.76 -3.84
N SER A 295 3.13 -7.22 -2.70
CA SER A 295 1.73 -6.96 -2.34
C SER A 295 0.91 -8.26 -2.23
N TYR A 296 -0.41 -8.20 -2.24
CA TYR A 296 -1.28 -9.39 -2.31
C TYR A 296 -2.25 -9.32 -3.50
N PHE A 297 -1.79 -8.71 -4.60
CA PHE A 297 -2.56 -8.55 -5.82
C PHE A 297 -1.88 -9.23 -6.99
N GLN A 298 -2.64 -10.03 -7.73
CA GLN A 298 -2.24 -10.62 -8.98
C GLN A 298 -2.95 -9.92 -10.13
N LEU A 299 -2.19 -9.37 -11.06
CA LEU A 299 -2.73 -8.92 -12.35
C LEU A 299 -2.78 -10.08 -13.33
N ALA A 300 -3.83 -10.12 -14.14
CA ALA A 300 -3.91 -11.07 -15.24
C ALA A 300 -4.54 -10.42 -16.47
N ASP A 301 -3.91 -10.64 -17.62
CA ASP A 301 -4.43 -10.29 -18.93
C ASP A 301 -5.48 -11.29 -19.38
N TYR A 302 -6.59 -10.80 -19.94
CA TYR A 302 -7.69 -11.61 -20.44
C TYR A 302 -7.92 -11.44 -21.96
N SER A 303 -6.97 -10.88 -22.68
CA SER A 303 -7.09 -10.61 -24.14
C SER A 303 -7.34 -11.87 -24.96
N ARG A 304 -6.96 -13.05 -24.45
CA ARG A 304 -7.26 -14.34 -25.07
C ARG A 304 -8.69 -14.83 -24.82
N ILE A 305 -9.46 -14.14 -23.98
CA ILE A 305 -10.80 -14.54 -23.54
C ILE A 305 -11.85 -13.64 -24.19
N SER A 306 -11.62 -12.32 -24.19
CA SER A 306 -12.60 -11.34 -24.62
C SER A 306 -11.95 -10.03 -25.10
N ASP A 307 -12.61 -9.37 -26.04
CA ASP A 307 -12.29 -8.03 -26.53
C ASP A 307 -13.04 -6.92 -25.78
N GLU A 308 -13.86 -7.26 -24.80
CA GLU A 308 -14.60 -6.29 -23.98
C GLU A 308 -13.65 -5.37 -23.20
N ALA A 309 -14.09 -4.14 -22.96
CA ALA A 309 -13.42 -3.26 -22.01
C ALA A 309 -13.38 -3.91 -20.60
N ASP A 310 -12.33 -3.69 -19.88
CA ASP A 310 -12.09 -4.36 -18.58
C ASP A 310 -13.20 -4.10 -17.54
N THR A 311 -13.82 -2.92 -17.56
CA THR A 311 -14.96 -2.59 -16.69
C THR A 311 -16.20 -3.44 -17.00
N GLU A 312 -16.48 -3.74 -18.26
CA GLU A 312 -17.62 -4.57 -18.66
C GLU A 312 -17.29 -6.05 -18.45
N PHE A 313 -16.08 -6.46 -18.81
CA PHE A 313 -15.63 -7.83 -18.57
C PHE A 313 -15.63 -8.19 -17.07
N ALA A 314 -15.15 -7.31 -16.19
CA ALA A 314 -15.19 -7.53 -14.74
C ALA A 314 -16.63 -7.72 -14.22
N LYS A 315 -17.60 -6.93 -14.72
CA LYS A 315 -19.03 -7.07 -14.36
C LYS A 315 -19.60 -8.39 -14.85
N ARG A 316 -19.28 -8.78 -16.09
CA ARG A 316 -19.74 -10.04 -16.68
C ARG A 316 -19.17 -11.24 -15.93
N VAL A 317 -17.88 -11.27 -15.67
CA VAL A 317 -17.23 -12.33 -14.87
C VAL A 317 -17.88 -12.46 -13.49
N THR A 318 -18.24 -11.33 -12.87
CA THR A 318 -18.91 -11.35 -11.57
C THR A 318 -20.31 -11.97 -11.65
N ARG A 319 -21.11 -11.62 -12.68
CA ARG A 319 -22.50 -12.09 -12.81
C ARG A 319 -22.62 -13.51 -13.31
N GLU A 320 -21.81 -13.89 -14.30
CA GLU A 320 -21.96 -15.16 -15.01
C GLU A 320 -21.10 -16.28 -14.40
N PHE A 321 -19.91 -15.93 -13.89
CA PHE A 321 -18.97 -16.90 -13.34
C PHE A 321 -18.79 -16.83 -11.83
N GLY A 322 -19.37 -15.82 -11.18
CA GLY A 322 -19.36 -15.70 -9.72
C GLY A 322 -17.99 -15.35 -9.14
N ILE A 323 -17.15 -14.59 -9.86
CA ILE A 323 -15.87 -14.07 -9.40
C ILE A 323 -15.83 -12.56 -9.57
N ALA A 324 -15.60 -11.83 -8.49
CA ALA A 324 -15.39 -10.38 -8.56
C ALA A 324 -13.91 -10.02 -8.57
N ALA A 325 -13.50 -9.25 -9.56
CA ALA A 325 -12.16 -8.67 -9.72
C ALA A 325 -12.26 -7.15 -9.91
N ILE A 326 -11.14 -6.44 -9.90
CA ILE A 326 -11.09 -5.01 -10.22
C ILE A 326 -10.52 -4.82 -11.63
N PRO A 327 -11.21 -4.07 -12.51
CA PRO A 327 -10.63 -3.64 -13.79
C PRO A 327 -9.47 -2.66 -13.52
N VAL A 328 -8.33 -2.87 -14.17
CA VAL A 328 -7.13 -2.09 -13.86
C VAL A 328 -7.18 -0.68 -14.45
N SER A 329 -8.01 -0.45 -15.46
CA SER A 329 -8.22 0.88 -16.05
C SER A 329 -8.65 1.94 -15.02
N VAL A 330 -9.37 1.55 -13.95
CA VAL A 330 -9.86 2.49 -12.93
C VAL A 330 -8.76 3.11 -12.07
N PHE A 331 -7.54 2.58 -12.14
CA PHE A 331 -6.37 3.10 -11.41
C PHE A 331 -5.54 4.09 -12.24
N TYR A 332 -5.97 4.43 -13.45
CA TYR A 332 -5.31 5.41 -14.31
C TYR A 332 -6.14 6.68 -14.45
N LYS A 333 -5.46 7.79 -14.57
CA LYS A 333 -6.10 9.02 -15.05
C LYS A 333 -6.55 8.86 -16.50
N ASP A 334 -5.64 8.38 -17.35
CA ASP A 334 -5.86 8.12 -18.77
C ASP A 334 -5.42 6.68 -19.08
N PRO A 335 -6.33 5.70 -19.00
CA PRO A 335 -5.97 4.29 -19.19
C PRO A 335 -5.55 4.00 -20.63
N PRO A 336 -4.64 3.04 -20.85
CA PRO A 336 -4.37 2.53 -22.21
C PRO A 336 -5.65 1.97 -22.86
N LYS A 337 -5.90 2.35 -24.11
CA LYS A 337 -7.15 2.00 -24.81
C LYS A 337 -7.39 0.49 -24.97
N ASP A 338 -6.31 -0.27 -25.10
CA ASP A 338 -6.35 -1.72 -25.36
C ASP A 338 -5.99 -2.53 -24.11
N GLN A 339 -6.04 -1.93 -22.92
CA GLN A 339 -5.74 -2.64 -21.69
C GLN A 339 -6.85 -3.62 -21.34
N ARG A 340 -6.49 -4.90 -21.22
CA ARG A 340 -7.37 -6.02 -20.88
C ARG A 340 -6.84 -6.75 -19.64
N ILE A 341 -6.75 -6.03 -18.53
CA ILE A 341 -6.15 -6.53 -17.29
C ILE A 341 -7.15 -6.45 -16.15
N LEU A 342 -7.29 -7.54 -15.41
CA LEU A 342 -7.99 -7.59 -14.14
C LEU A 342 -7.00 -7.76 -12.98
N ARG A 343 -7.33 -7.18 -11.82
CA ARG A 343 -6.62 -7.37 -10.56
C ARG A 343 -7.42 -8.29 -9.64
N PHE A 344 -6.77 -9.33 -9.14
CA PHE A 344 -7.28 -10.28 -8.16
C PHE A 344 -6.54 -10.12 -6.84
N CYS A 345 -7.25 -10.17 -5.71
CA CYS A 345 -6.66 -10.23 -4.38
C CYS A 345 -6.55 -11.68 -3.93
N PHE A 346 -5.33 -12.15 -3.68
CA PHE A 346 -5.09 -13.51 -3.18
C PHE A 346 -4.91 -13.59 -1.65
N ALA A 347 -5.13 -12.49 -0.92
CA ALA A 347 -5.19 -12.52 0.54
C ALA A 347 -6.48 -13.21 1.00
N LYS A 348 -6.61 -14.50 0.71
CA LYS A 348 -7.80 -15.32 0.96
C LYS A 348 -7.44 -16.66 1.59
N GLN A 349 -8.42 -17.30 2.22
CA GLN A 349 -8.27 -18.68 2.67
C GLN A 349 -8.00 -19.59 1.48
N ASP A 350 -7.30 -20.71 1.72
CA ASP A 350 -6.93 -21.65 0.67
C ASP A 350 -8.16 -22.19 -0.07
N GLU A 351 -9.22 -22.54 0.67
CA GLU A 351 -10.49 -22.98 0.10
C GLU A 351 -11.13 -21.90 -0.81
N THR A 352 -11.06 -20.63 -0.40
CA THR A 352 -11.55 -19.51 -1.23
C THR A 352 -10.77 -19.40 -2.54
N LEU A 353 -9.43 -19.56 -2.47
CA LEU A 353 -8.57 -19.51 -3.65
C LEU A 353 -8.85 -20.69 -4.60
N ASP A 354 -8.97 -21.92 -4.06
CA ASP A 354 -9.24 -23.11 -4.87
C ASP A 354 -10.58 -23.01 -5.59
N ASN A 355 -11.63 -22.60 -4.88
CA ASN A 355 -12.95 -22.38 -5.47
C ASN A 355 -12.94 -21.27 -6.54
N ALA A 356 -12.13 -20.23 -6.33
CA ALA A 356 -11.98 -19.16 -7.32
C ALA A 356 -11.24 -19.66 -8.57
N ILE A 357 -10.16 -20.43 -8.40
CA ILE A 357 -9.39 -21.02 -9.50
C ILE A 357 -10.28 -21.92 -10.37
N GLU A 358 -11.06 -22.81 -9.75
CA GLU A 358 -11.99 -23.68 -10.47
C GLU A 358 -12.92 -22.88 -11.39
N LYS A 359 -13.50 -21.80 -10.86
CA LYS A 359 -14.38 -20.92 -11.63
C LYS A 359 -13.64 -20.14 -12.73
N LEU A 360 -12.42 -19.66 -12.45
CA LEU A 360 -11.60 -18.93 -13.44
C LEU A 360 -11.17 -19.84 -14.60
N CYS A 361 -10.96 -21.13 -14.35
CA CYS A 361 -10.66 -22.13 -15.38
C CYS A 361 -11.88 -22.44 -16.28
N ALA A 362 -13.09 -22.12 -15.85
CA ALA A 362 -14.31 -22.32 -16.64
C ALA A 362 -14.64 -21.13 -17.57
N ILE A 363 -13.90 -20.02 -17.47
CA ILE A 363 -14.02 -18.84 -18.35
C ILE A 363 -13.24 -19.07 -19.64
#